data_18390a46c6a185f7cb6b1bc6ab9563b1
#
_entry.id   18390a46c6a185f7cb6b1bc6ab9563b1
#
_cell.length_a   1.000
_cell.length_b   1.000
_cell.length_c   1.000
_cell.angle_alpha   90.00
_cell.angle_beta   90.00
_cell.angle_gamma   90.00
#
_symmetry.space_group_name_H-M   'P 1'
#
loop_
_entity.id
_entity.type
_entity.pdbx_description
1 polymer ?
#
loop_
_entity_poly.entity_id
_entity_poly.type
_entity_poly.pdbx_seq_one_letter_code
_entity_poly.pdbx_strand_id
1 'polypeptide(L)'
;AFSGSSFYPGTWGLGLVGPRDAADIDDMVETILRVGRGVSDAALVESFVRGIPEAIAALEAMGVSLKRPANPDEPQYIPCFDHSPRMWRGLERDSMKRSFEQDLCEGGVARFDGCELLDIAMDDGRVHGALFFDHSAKRFRAMSCGAIVLAGGGVAGLYKRSLSASGNSATVQALAARCGARLVNLEFMQIMPGLVSPRRNIVFNEKAFRFARAWDASGEPIARDALEARSEHGPFSCERAGAPLDFAMEACGDEGMEITCDVGDGSPEFVRTFSEWLERECGVSASAPARIAPYAHASNGGIAIDEHCACGVPGLFAAGECTGGMHGADRIGGLASANALVFGRRAGVAAAKFASRSESCDDRSAAGFCFPLCSESVSFEIEERAYSSSSAILRELRETMSAHCMISRDAEGLKAAASAISALQARVEEPASASGLVSAAVATVTPALKPDSMLGSAPSPVSGHAAMAALTPSSDAASIAATMRIRLQLETASATVAAMLARKESCGSHYRSDAVQ
;
A
#
# COMPACT_ATOMS: atom_id res chain seq x y z
N ALA A 1 -0.98 6.16 12.87
CA ALA A 1 -2.09 6.42 11.93
C ALA A 1 -1.77 7.65 11.09
N PHE A 2 -2.44 7.83 9.93
CA PHE A 2 -2.30 9.00 9.03
C PHE A 2 -0.88 9.22 8.47
N SER A 3 -0.13 8.18 8.25
CA SER A 3 1.24 8.21 7.72
C SER A 3 1.41 7.42 6.40
N GLY A 4 0.34 6.82 5.90
CA GLY A 4 0.34 6.07 4.65
C GLY A 4 0.28 6.95 3.40
N SER A 5 0.23 6.33 2.22
CA SER A 5 0.23 7.03 0.93
C SER A 5 -0.96 7.99 0.73
N SER A 6 -2.11 7.76 1.38
CA SER A 6 -3.23 8.70 1.40
C SER A 6 -2.88 10.07 2.01
N PHE A 7 -1.86 10.12 2.86
CA PHE A 7 -1.35 11.36 3.48
C PHE A 7 0.02 11.78 2.94
N TYR A 8 0.48 11.16 1.84
CA TYR A 8 1.77 11.45 1.24
C TYR A 8 1.83 12.89 0.69
N PRO A 9 2.79 13.72 1.13
CA PRO A 9 2.84 15.14 0.76
C PRO A 9 3.28 15.39 -0.68
N GLY A 10 3.90 14.40 -1.34
CA GLY A 10 4.33 14.49 -2.74
C GLY A 10 3.23 14.24 -3.76
N THR A 11 1.98 14.09 -3.33
CA THR A 11 0.83 13.90 -4.19
C THR A 11 -0.13 15.09 -4.09
N TRP A 12 -0.37 15.76 -5.22
CA TRP A 12 -1.24 16.93 -5.30
C TRP A 12 -2.66 16.68 -4.80
N GLY A 13 -3.30 15.60 -5.23
CA GLY A 13 -4.67 15.30 -4.86
C GLY A 13 -4.86 13.86 -4.38
N LEU A 14 -5.91 13.66 -3.61
CA LEU A 14 -6.46 12.36 -3.31
C LEU A 14 -7.87 12.30 -3.93
N GLY A 15 -7.93 11.85 -5.19
CA GLY A 15 -9.18 11.72 -5.91
C GLY A 15 -9.89 10.42 -5.57
N LEU A 16 -11.21 10.50 -5.52
CA LEU A 16 -12.11 9.36 -5.44
C LEU A 16 -13.02 9.38 -6.65
N VAL A 17 -13.12 8.27 -7.34
CA VAL A 17 -13.96 8.10 -8.52
C VAL A 17 -14.96 6.99 -8.27
N GLY A 18 -16.18 7.17 -8.76
CA GLY A 18 -17.25 6.19 -8.66
C GLY A 18 -18.26 6.34 -9.78
N PRO A 19 -19.28 5.47 -9.82
CA PRO A 19 -20.36 5.58 -10.78
C PRO A 19 -21.11 6.89 -10.56
N ARG A 20 -21.54 7.52 -11.66
CA ARG A 20 -22.29 8.79 -11.64
C ARG A 20 -23.66 8.61 -10.99
N ASP A 21 -24.31 7.50 -11.31
CA ASP A 21 -25.62 7.10 -10.81
C ASP A 21 -25.77 5.55 -10.87
N ALA A 22 -26.93 5.03 -10.54
CA ALA A 22 -27.19 3.60 -10.54
C ALA A 22 -27.12 2.96 -11.95
N ALA A 23 -27.41 3.72 -13.00
CA ALA A 23 -27.36 3.23 -14.38
C ALA A 23 -25.91 3.13 -14.90
N ASP A 24 -24.99 3.86 -14.29
CA ASP A 24 -23.57 3.89 -14.64
C ASP A 24 -22.75 2.74 -14.00
N ILE A 25 -23.34 1.98 -13.08
CA ILE A 25 -22.63 0.94 -12.33
C ILE A 25 -22.10 -0.15 -13.27
N ASP A 26 -22.96 -0.69 -14.13
CA ASP A 26 -22.60 -1.82 -14.98
C ASP A 26 -21.56 -1.42 -16.03
N ASP A 27 -21.68 -0.22 -16.65
CA ASP A 27 -20.65 0.33 -17.54
C ASP A 27 -19.31 0.54 -16.83
N MET A 28 -19.33 0.98 -15.59
CA MET A 28 -18.10 1.13 -14.79
C MET A 28 -17.44 -0.21 -14.47
N VAL A 29 -18.23 -1.24 -14.15
CA VAL A 29 -17.73 -2.62 -13.95
C VAL A 29 -17.07 -3.14 -15.21
N GLU A 30 -17.74 -3.05 -16.36
CA GLU A 30 -17.19 -3.46 -17.66
C GLU A 30 -15.90 -2.70 -18.00
N THR A 31 -15.88 -1.41 -17.73
CA THR A 31 -14.69 -0.57 -17.97
C THR A 31 -13.51 -0.99 -17.09
N ILE A 32 -13.72 -1.28 -15.81
CA ILE A 32 -12.65 -1.77 -14.91
C ILE A 32 -12.14 -3.13 -15.40
N LEU A 33 -13.03 -4.06 -15.77
CA LEU A 33 -12.62 -5.38 -16.28
C LEU A 33 -11.83 -5.27 -17.58
N ARG A 34 -12.24 -4.39 -18.48
CA ARG A 34 -11.55 -4.12 -19.76
C ARG A 34 -10.16 -3.50 -19.52
N VAL A 35 -10.06 -2.51 -18.63
CA VAL A 35 -8.79 -1.87 -18.25
C VAL A 35 -7.90 -2.86 -17.48
N GLY A 36 -8.48 -3.71 -16.67
CA GLY A 36 -7.79 -4.78 -15.94
C GLY A 36 -7.29 -5.93 -16.81
N ARG A 37 -7.58 -5.92 -18.12
CA ARG A 37 -7.05 -6.87 -19.13
C ARG A 37 -7.36 -8.34 -18.83
N GLY A 38 -8.52 -8.63 -18.29
CA GLY A 38 -8.98 -10.00 -18.03
C GLY A 38 -8.30 -10.70 -16.84
N VAL A 39 -7.50 -9.98 -16.06
CA VAL A 39 -6.87 -10.52 -14.83
C VAL A 39 -7.51 -10.00 -13.55
N SER A 40 -8.54 -9.17 -13.67
CA SER A 40 -9.37 -8.74 -12.54
C SER A 40 -10.39 -9.83 -12.18
N ASP A 41 -10.71 -9.96 -10.90
CA ASP A 41 -11.82 -10.80 -10.41
C ASP A 41 -13.14 -10.04 -10.60
N ALA A 42 -14.02 -10.58 -11.45
CA ALA A 42 -15.26 -9.91 -11.84
C ALA A 42 -16.23 -9.73 -10.65
N ALA A 43 -16.34 -10.73 -9.78
CA ALA A 43 -17.23 -10.64 -8.62
C ALA A 43 -16.73 -9.58 -7.63
N LEU A 44 -15.41 -9.54 -7.42
CA LEU A 44 -14.78 -8.53 -6.56
C LEU A 44 -14.93 -7.12 -7.15
N VAL A 45 -14.79 -6.96 -8.47
CA VAL A 45 -15.00 -5.66 -9.17
C VAL A 45 -16.45 -5.20 -9.03
N GLU A 46 -17.43 -6.07 -9.29
CA GLU A 46 -18.84 -5.72 -9.15
C GLU A 46 -19.17 -5.29 -7.72
N SER A 47 -18.75 -6.10 -6.75
CA SER A 47 -18.92 -5.81 -5.34
C SER A 47 -18.27 -4.48 -4.93
N PHE A 48 -17.08 -4.19 -5.48
CA PHE A 48 -16.35 -2.94 -5.28
C PHE A 48 -17.14 -1.73 -5.79
N VAL A 49 -17.53 -1.74 -7.08
CA VAL A 49 -18.20 -0.59 -7.72
C VAL A 49 -19.53 -0.28 -7.03
N ARG A 50 -20.34 -1.32 -6.72
CA ARG A 50 -21.61 -1.17 -5.99
C ARG A 50 -21.42 -0.59 -4.58
N GLY A 51 -20.26 -0.79 -3.96
CA GLY A 51 -19.94 -0.25 -2.63
C GLY A 51 -19.49 1.20 -2.61
N ILE A 52 -19.11 1.80 -3.74
CA ILE A 52 -18.55 3.17 -3.77
C ILE A 52 -19.57 4.24 -3.31
N PRO A 53 -20.82 4.25 -3.78
CA PRO A 53 -21.81 5.24 -3.33
C PRO A 53 -22.03 5.22 -1.81
N GLU A 54 -22.11 4.02 -1.23
CA GLU A 54 -22.27 3.85 0.22
C GLU A 54 -21.04 4.34 1.00
N ALA A 55 -19.83 4.07 0.50
CA ALA A 55 -18.60 4.55 1.13
C ALA A 55 -18.50 6.08 1.12
N ILE A 56 -18.95 6.73 0.04
CA ILE A 56 -19.02 8.19 -0.06
C ILE A 56 -20.04 8.76 0.95
N ALA A 57 -21.23 8.19 0.98
CA ALA A 57 -22.27 8.63 1.92
C ALA A 57 -21.80 8.50 3.38
N ALA A 58 -21.06 7.44 3.70
CA ALA A 58 -20.47 7.24 5.03
C ALA A 58 -19.44 8.33 5.37
N LEU A 59 -18.57 8.72 4.43
CA LEU A 59 -17.62 9.82 4.65
C LEU A 59 -18.33 11.16 4.89
N GLU A 60 -19.35 11.46 4.09
CA GLU A 60 -20.15 12.69 4.25
C GLU A 60 -20.87 12.70 5.61
N ALA A 61 -21.42 11.56 6.04
CA ALA A 61 -22.04 11.41 7.36
C ALA A 61 -21.06 11.59 8.53
N MET A 62 -19.78 11.22 8.35
CA MET A 62 -18.70 11.47 9.30
C MET A 62 -18.21 12.93 9.29
N GLY A 63 -18.75 13.79 8.43
CA GLY A 63 -18.36 15.20 8.30
C GLY A 63 -17.07 15.42 7.48
N VAL A 64 -16.65 14.46 6.68
CA VAL A 64 -15.49 14.63 5.79
C VAL A 64 -15.87 15.54 4.63
N SER A 65 -15.10 16.61 4.42
CA SER A 65 -15.27 17.51 3.27
C SER A 65 -14.81 16.85 1.98
N LEU A 66 -15.72 16.79 1.01
CA LEU A 66 -15.45 16.26 -0.32
C LEU A 66 -15.51 17.41 -1.34
N LYS A 67 -14.37 17.72 -1.96
CA LYS A 67 -14.31 18.70 -3.06
C LYS A 67 -15.05 18.16 -4.28
N ARG A 68 -15.71 19.06 -5.00
CA ARG A 68 -16.33 18.82 -6.29
C ARG A 68 -15.61 19.65 -7.35
N PRO A 69 -15.64 19.25 -8.64
CA PRO A 69 -15.16 20.10 -9.72
C PRO A 69 -15.84 21.46 -9.68
N ALA A 70 -15.11 22.54 -9.92
CA ALA A 70 -15.71 23.85 -10.09
C ALA A 70 -16.56 23.91 -11.38
N ASN A 71 -16.06 23.26 -12.43
CA ASN A 71 -16.79 23.04 -13.68
C ASN A 71 -16.95 21.53 -13.92
N PRO A 72 -18.13 20.94 -13.63
CA PRO A 72 -18.36 19.49 -13.79
C PRO A 72 -18.35 19.03 -15.26
N ASP A 73 -18.53 19.95 -16.22
CA ASP A 73 -18.53 19.64 -17.64
C ASP A 73 -17.13 19.66 -18.25
N GLU A 74 -16.12 20.01 -17.48
CA GLU A 74 -14.75 20.09 -17.96
C GLU A 74 -14.08 18.69 -18.03
N PRO A 75 -13.60 18.25 -19.23
CA PRO A 75 -13.11 16.89 -19.44
C PRO A 75 -11.92 16.45 -18.59
N GLN A 76 -11.24 17.37 -17.95
CA GLN A 76 -10.05 17.13 -17.14
C GLN A 76 -10.25 16.24 -15.92
N TYR A 77 -11.48 16.06 -15.47
CA TYR A 77 -11.85 15.19 -14.37
C TYR A 77 -12.15 13.74 -14.82
N ILE A 78 -11.89 13.43 -16.09
CA ILE A 78 -11.98 12.07 -16.60
C ILE A 78 -10.83 11.25 -16.02
N PRO A 79 -11.12 10.12 -15.36
CA PRO A 79 -10.10 9.24 -14.82
C PRO A 79 -9.16 8.69 -15.88
N CYS A 80 -7.90 8.45 -15.52
CA CYS A 80 -6.94 7.76 -16.38
C CYS A 80 -7.49 6.40 -16.83
N PHE A 81 -7.32 6.07 -18.11
CA PHE A 81 -7.83 4.86 -18.80
C PHE A 81 -9.34 4.77 -18.99
N ASP A 82 -10.11 5.67 -18.43
CA ASP A 82 -11.56 5.74 -18.58
C ASP A 82 -11.94 7.10 -19.17
N HIS A 83 -12.68 7.08 -20.26
CA HIS A 83 -13.15 8.28 -20.97
C HIS A 83 -14.65 8.54 -20.73
N SER A 84 -15.31 7.73 -19.92
CA SER A 84 -16.69 7.94 -19.52
C SER A 84 -16.81 9.02 -18.45
N PRO A 85 -17.85 9.84 -18.47
CA PRO A 85 -18.10 10.80 -17.40
C PRO A 85 -18.46 10.02 -16.12
N ARG A 86 -17.61 10.14 -15.09
CA ARG A 86 -17.80 9.51 -13.78
C ARG A 86 -18.01 10.56 -12.71
N MET A 87 -18.54 10.15 -11.58
CA MET A 87 -18.55 10.99 -10.40
C MET A 87 -17.12 11.07 -9.83
N TRP A 88 -16.62 12.30 -9.65
CA TRP A 88 -15.34 12.59 -9.01
C TRP A 88 -15.55 13.36 -7.70
N ARG A 89 -14.76 13.04 -6.70
CA ARG A 89 -14.67 13.77 -5.43
C ARG A 89 -13.19 13.91 -5.05
N GLY A 90 -12.81 15.08 -4.56
CA GLY A 90 -11.50 15.29 -3.94
C GLY A 90 -11.60 15.13 -2.42
N LEU A 91 -10.81 14.24 -1.86
CA LEU A 91 -10.72 14.03 -0.42
C LEU A 91 -9.81 15.08 0.20
N GLU A 92 -10.32 15.88 1.13
CA GLU A 92 -9.50 16.82 1.91
C GLU A 92 -8.85 16.11 3.09
N ARG A 93 -7.50 16.00 3.04
CA ARG A 93 -6.73 15.24 4.04
C ARG A 93 -6.94 15.71 5.46
N ASP A 94 -6.97 17.03 5.69
CA ASP A 94 -7.14 17.58 7.03
C ASP A 94 -8.55 17.36 7.57
N SER A 95 -9.57 17.48 6.73
CA SER A 95 -10.95 17.17 7.09
C SER A 95 -11.08 15.67 7.43
N MET A 96 -10.57 14.81 6.55
CA MET A 96 -10.59 13.36 6.75
C MET A 96 -9.86 12.97 8.04
N LYS A 97 -8.69 13.56 8.31
CA LYS A 97 -7.94 13.30 9.53
C LYS A 97 -8.73 13.69 10.78
N ARG A 98 -9.31 14.89 10.81
CA ARG A 98 -10.11 15.35 11.97
C ARG A 98 -11.31 14.46 12.22
N SER A 99 -12.09 14.15 11.17
CA SER A 99 -13.28 13.28 11.30
C SER A 99 -12.92 11.89 11.79
N PHE A 100 -11.88 11.29 11.23
CA PHE A 100 -11.43 9.96 11.65
C PHE A 100 -10.84 9.95 13.07
N GLU A 101 -10.10 10.98 13.47
CA GLU A 101 -9.59 11.09 14.84
C GLU A 101 -10.72 11.24 15.85
N GLN A 102 -11.76 12.01 15.51
CA GLN A 102 -12.95 12.14 16.35
C GLN A 102 -13.68 10.79 16.49
N ASP A 103 -13.94 10.11 15.38
CA ASP A 103 -14.64 8.83 15.35
C ASP A 103 -13.90 7.73 16.14
N LEU A 104 -12.57 7.66 16.01
CA LEU A 104 -11.73 6.76 16.79
C LEU A 104 -11.78 7.08 18.30
N CYS A 105 -11.81 8.36 18.65
CA CYS A 105 -11.89 8.80 20.03
C CYS A 105 -13.26 8.46 20.66
N GLU A 106 -14.35 8.79 19.95
CA GLU A 106 -15.71 8.51 20.39
C GLU A 106 -15.99 7.00 20.49
N GLY A 107 -15.42 6.22 19.56
CA GLY A 107 -15.49 4.76 19.57
C GLY A 107 -14.57 4.08 20.60
N GLY A 108 -13.78 4.83 21.37
CA GLY A 108 -12.84 4.27 22.35
C GLY A 108 -11.75 3.40 21.73
N VAL A 109 -11.38 3.64 20.47
CA VAL A 109 -10.38 2.86 19.74
C VAL A 109 -8.97 3.25 20.18
N ALA A 110 -8.23 2.30 20.75
CA ALA A 110 -6.84 2.52 21.14
C ALA A 110 -5.93 2.67 19.92
N ARG A 111 -5.08 3.70 19.91
CA ARG A 111 -4.07 3.95 18.89
C ARG A 111 -2.67 3.70 19.43
N PHE A 112 -1.87 3.01 18.64
CA PHE A 112 -0.47 2.71 18.93
C PHE A 112 0.41 3.27 17.81
N ASP A 113 0.64 4.58 17.84
CA ASP A 113 1.49 5.27 16.87
C ASP A 113 2.96 4.84 17.05
N GLY A 114 3.69 4.74 15.95
CA GLY A 114 5.09 4.28 15.96
C GLY A 114 5.27 2.80 16.25
N CYS A 115 4.20 2.00 16.23
CA CYS A 115 4.27 0.54 16.34
C CYS A 115 4.23 -0.10 14.96
N GLU A 116 5.19 -0.96 14.65
CA GLU A 116 5.33 -1.71 13.41
C GLU A 116 4.98 -3.17 13.60
N LEU A 117 4.07 -3.70 12.76
CA LEU A 117 3.72 -5.11 12.74
C LEU A 117 4.86 -5.93 12.13
N LEU A 118 5.38 -6.92 12.88
CA LEU A 118 6.50 -7.76 12.46
C LEU A 118 6.19 -9.24 12.38
N ASP A 119 5.14 -9.70 13.08
CA ASP A 119 4.71 -11.10 12.99
C ASP A 119 3.24 -11.26 13.38
N ILE A 120 2.63 -12.37 12.95
CA ILE A 120 1.24 -12.75 13.26
C ILE A 120 1.28 -14.12 13.93
N ALA A 121 0.75 -14.19 15.14
CA ALA A 121 0.62 -15.44 15.87
C ALA A 121 -0.57 -16.25 15.34
N MET A 122 -0.29 -17.51 15.01
CA MET A 122 -1.26 -18.48 14.53
C MET A 122 -1.39 -19.63 15.52
N ASP A 123 -2.62 -20.09 15.76
CA ASP A 123 -2.92 -21.29 16.52
C ASP A 123 -4.00 -22.07 15.80
N ASP A 124 -3.77 -23.36 15.57
CA ASP A 124 -4.67 -24.26 14.82
C ASP A 124 -5.19 -23.66 13.48
N GLY A 125 -4.26 -23.03 12.71
CA GLY A 125 -4.57 -22.41 11.41
C GLY A 125 -5.40 -21.12 11.49
N ARG A 126 -5.55 -20.53 12.67
CA ARG A 126 -6.31 -19.32 12.94
C ARG A 126 -5.42 -18.23 13.52
N VAL A 127 -5.72 -16.97 13.19
CA VAL A 127 -5.08 -15.81 13.82
C VAL A 127 -5.44 -15.74 15.30
N HIS A 128 -4.43 -15.55 16.14
CA HIS A 128 -4.57 -15.48 17.59
C HIS A 128 -3.96 -14.21 18.20
N GLY A 129 -3.02 -13.56 17.50
CA GLY A 129 -2.34 -12.36 17.98
C GLY A 129 -1.34 -11.81 17.00
N ALA A 130 -0.65 -10.76 17.40
CA ALA A 130 0.35 -10.08 16.60
C ALA A 130 1.52 -9.59 17.43
N LEU A 131 2.71 -9.55 16.83
CA LEU A 131 3.93 -8.99 17.39
C LEU A 131 4.24 -7.66 16.73
N PHE A 132 4.45 -6.64 17.55
CA PHE A 132 4.81 -5.30 17.11
C PHE A 132 6.14 -4.87 17.69
N PHE A 133 6.83 -3.99 16.97
CA PHE A 133 7.95 -3.22 17.52
C PHE A 133 7.53 -1.77 17.73
N ASP A 134 7.64 -1.29 18.96
CA ASP A 134 7.40 0.10 19.34
C ASP A 134 8.72 0.88 19.18
N HIS A 135 8.80 1.69 18.12
CA HIS A 135 9.99 2.48 17.78
C HIS A 135 10.31 3.54 18.82
N SER A 136 9.31 4.06 19.52
CA SER A 136 9.49 5.09 20.54
C SER A 136 10.04 4.50 21.83
N ALA A 137 9.49 3.37 22.26
CA ALA A 137 9.90 2.66 23.47
C ALA A 137 11.04 1.66 23.23
N LYS A 138 11.45 1.45 21.96
CA LYS A 138 12.50 0.48 21.54
C LYS A 138 12.29 -0.92 22.12
N ARG A 139 11.07 -1.42 22.06
CA ARG A 139 10.70 -2.72 22.62
C ARG A 139 9.66 -3.42 21.75
N PHE A 140 9.63 -4.75 21.85
CA PHE A 140 8.56 -5.54 21.29
C PHE A 140 7.30 -5.47 22.16
N ARG A 141 6.16 -5.59 21.48
CA ARG A 141 4.84 -5.68 22.09
C ARG A 141 4.06 -6.80 21.43
N ALA A 142 3.50 -7.70 22.22
CA ALA A 142 2.58 -8.73 21.74
C ALA A 142 1.14 -8.33 22.08
N MET A 143 0.21 -8.59 21.18
CA MET A 143 -1.21 -8.32 21.34
C MET A 143 -2.01 -9.58 20.97
N SER A 144 -2.86 -10.04 21.87
CA SER A 144 -3.86 -11.06 21.57
C SER A 144 -5.07 -10.43 20.89
N CYS A 145 -5.62 -11.06 19.89
CA CYS A 145 -6.80 -10.56 19.18
C CYS A 145 -7.59 -11.70 18.53
N GLY A 146 -8.91 -11.52 18.39
CA GLY A 146 -9.80 -12.47 17.71
C GLY A 146 -9.74 -12.38 16.18
N ALA A 147 -9.29 -11.23 15.64
CA ALA A 147 -9.12 -11.01 14.21
C ALA A 147 -8.12 -9.87 13.93
N ILE A 148 -7.51 -9.88 12.75
CA ILE A 148 -6.61 -8.85 12.24
C ILE A 148 -7.10 -8.35 10.89
N VAL A 149 -7.08 -7.03 10.69
CA VAL A 149 -7.24 -6.39 9.38
C VAL A 149 -5.89 -5.81 8.95
N LEU A 150 -5.31 -6.35 7.89
CA LEU A 150 -4.09 -5.84 7.28
C LEU A 150 -4.42 -4.66 6.35
N ALA A 151 -3.86 -3.48 6.63
CA ALA A 151 -4.03 -2.27 5.84
C ALA A 151 -2.69 -1.52 5.67
N GLY A 152 -1.60 -2.27 5.46
CA GLY A 152 -0.22 -1.77 5.46
C GLY A 152 0.25 -1.12 4.15
N GLY A 153 -0.62 -0.99 3.15
CA GLY A 153 -0.29 -0.38 1.87
C GLY A 153 0.44 -1.30 0.89
N GLY A 154 0.87 -0.72 -0.24
CA GLY A 154 1.47 -1.43 -1.36
C GLY A 154 2.97 -1.69 -1.21
N VAL A 155 3.60 -2.12 -2.32
CA VAL A 155 4.99 -2.57 -2.34
C VAL A 155 5.96 -1.58 -3.00
N ALA A 156 5.51 -0.36 -3.31
CA ALA A 156 6.38 0.65 -3.95
C ALA A 156 7.63 1.00 -3.13
N GLY A 157 7.61 0.78 -1.81
CA GLY A 157 8.75 0.97 -0.91
C GLY A 157 9.95 0.04 -1.20
N LEU A 158 9.77 -1.01 -2.03
CA LEU A 158 10.84 -1.89 -2.50
C LEU A 158 11.70 -1.26 -3.61
N TYR A 159 11.32 -0.10 -4.14
CA TYR A 159 12.01 0.56 -5.24
C TYR A 159 12.79 1.80 -4.77
N LYS A 160 13.90 2.11 -5.44
CA LYS A 160 14.73 3.30 -5.18
C LYS A 160 13.96 4.59 -5.41
N ARG A 161 13.14 4.61 -6.48
CA ARG A 161 12.22 5.70 -6.80
C ARG A 161 10.79 5.28 -6.49
N SER A 162 10.21 5.89 -5.47
CA SER A 162 8.88 5.57 -4.97
C SER A 162 8.08 6.85 -4.70
N LEU A 163 6.83 6.87 -5.15
CA LEU A 163 5.84 7.91 -4.85
C LEU A 163 4.89 7.46 -3.72
N SER A 164 5.40 6.64 -2.83
CA SER A 164 4.71 6.11 -1.67
C SER A 164 5.30 6.68 -0.38
N ALA A 165 4.52 6.68 0.67
CA ALA A 165 4.99 7.09 1.99
C ALA A 165 6.11 6.18 2.49
N SER A 166 7.08 6.74 3.19
CA SER A 166 8.23 5.98 3.74
C SER A 166 7.83 4.87 4.72
N GLY A 167 6.63 4.99 5.33
CA GLY A 167 6.06 3.97 6.20
C GLY A 167 5.45 2.77 5.46
N ASN A 168 5.32 2.80 4.13
CA ASN A 168 4.90 1.65 3.34
C ASN A 168 6.08 0.69 3.18
N SER A 169 6.24 -0.18 4.15
CA SER A 169 7.40 -1.07 4.26
C SER A 169 7.34 -2.29 3.35
N ALA A 170 6.21 -2.57 2.69
CA ALA A 170 5.99 -3.77 1.86
C ALA A 170 6.16 -5.09 2.65
N THR A 171 5.72 -5.13 3.89
CA THR A 171 5.89 -6.28 4.80
C THR A 171 4.61 -7.09 4.98
N VAL A 172 3.44 -6.46 4.84
CA VAL A 172 2.16 -7.12 5.15
C VAL A 172 1.80 -8.22 4.15
N GLN A 173 2.30 -8.14 2.91
CA GLN A 173 2.13 -9.19 1.91
C GLN A 173 2.85 -10.48 2.32
N ALA A 174 4.11 -10.36 2.78
CA ALA A 174 4.86 -11.50 3.30
C ALA A 174 4.22 -12.07 4.57
N LEU A 175 3.78 -11.21 5.50
CA LEU A 175 3.06 -11.64 6.70
C LEU A 175 1.81 -12.44 6.37
N ALA A 176 0.99 -11.96 5.44
CA ALA A 176 -0.20 -12.66 4.99
C ALA A 176 0.14 -14.01 4.35
N ALA A 177 1.18 -14.05 3.49
CA ALA A 177 1.63 -15.28 2.85
C ALA A 177 2.15 -16.31 3.85
N ARG A 178 2.89 -15.89 4.89
CA ARG A 178 3.33 -16.78 5.99
C ARG A 178 2.15 -17.39 6.76
N CYS A 179 1.03 -16.66 6.87
CA CYS A 179 -0.20 -17.19 7.46
C CYS A 179 -0.97 -18.13 6.52
N GLY A 180 -0.56 -18.27 5.25
CA GLY A 180 -1.22 -19.10 4.26
C GLY A 180 -2.16 -18.36 3.32
N ALA A 181 -2.24 -17.02 3.39
CA ALA A 181 -3.00 -16.23 2.43
C ALA A 181 -2.34 -16.23 1.05
N ARG A 182 -3.16 -16.25 0.01
CA ARG A 182 -2.70 -16.19 -1.37
C ARG A 182 -2.38 -14.77 -1.80
N LEU A 183 -1.31 -14.59 -2.58
CA LEU A 183 -0.97 -13.33 -3.24
C LEU A 183 -1.33 -13.42 -4.73
N VAL A 184 -1.81 -12.31 -5.31
CA VAL A 184 -2.25 -12.22 -6.70
C VAL A 184 -1.76 -10.94 -7.35
N ASN A 185 -1.48 -11.00 -8.66
CA ASN A 185 -1.22 -9.84 -9.53
C ASN A 185 -0.02 -8.98 -9.09
N LEU A 186 0.96 -9.54 -8.37
CA LEU A 186 2.12 -8.80 -7.84
C LEU A 186 3.01 -8.20 -8.93
N GLU A 187 2.96 -8.72 -10.16
CA GLU A 187 3.70 -8.22 -11.32
C GLU A 187 3.22 -6.84 -11.78
N PHE A 188 2.02 -6.42 -11.41
CA PHE A 188 1.40 -5.16 -11.86
C PHE A 188 1.66 -4.02 -10.88
N MET A 189 2.81 -3.37 -11.08
CA MET A 189 3.16 -2.11 -10.40
C MET A 189 2.86 -0.95 -11.34
N GLN A 190 2.04 -0.01 -10.91
CA GLN A 190 1.83 1.24 -11.65
C GLN A 190 3.06 2.13 -11.53
N ILE A 191 3.58 2.53 -12.67
CA ILE A 191 4.70 3.46 -12.79
C ILE A 191 4.18 4.80 -13.26
N MET A 192 4.53 5.86 -12.53
CA MET A 192 4.15 7.24 -12.85
C MET A 192 5.39 8.10 -13.04
N PRO A 193 5.31 9.16 -13.87
CA PRO A 193 6.34 10.17 -13.87
C PRO A 193 6.41 10.88 -12.51
N GLY A 194 7.60 11.08 -12.02
CA GLY A 194 7.84 11.83 -10.79
C GLY A 194 9.03 12.76 -10.92
N LEU A 195 9.05 13.87 -10.18
CA LEU A 195 10.15 14.82 -10.17
C LEU A 195 11.41 14.21 -9.54
N VAL A 196 12.53 14.37 -10.22
CA VAL A 196 13.89 14.09 -9.73
C VAL A 196 14.53 15.39 -9.24
N SER A 197 14.33 16.49 -9.95
CA SER A 197 14.79 17.82 -9.58
C SER A 197 13.76 18.89 -10.02
N PRO A 198 13.69 20.04 -9.35
CA PRO A 198 14.50 20.50 -8.22
C PRO A 198 14.18 19.82 -6.90
N ARG A 199 13.04 19.16 -6.77
CA ARG A 199 12.59 18.46 -5.56
C ARG A 199 12.13 17.04 -5.92
N ARG A 200 12.66 16.03 -5.22
CA ARG A 200 12.38 14.61 -5.48
C ARG A 200 11.04 14.14 -4.92
N ASN A 201 10.56 13.03 -5.47
CA ASN A 201 9.43 12.26 -4.96
C ASN A 201 8.10 13.05 -4.97
N ILE A 202 7.89 13.84 -6.02
CA ILE A 202 6.64 14.53 -6.28
C ILE A 202 6.04 13.93 -7.55
N VAL A 203 4.77 13.55 -7.49
CA VAL A 203 4.04 13.07 -8.66
C VAL A 203 3.96 14.17 -9.70
N PHE A 204 4.42 13.88 -10.92
CA PHE A 204 4.23 14.78 -12.06
C PHE A 204 2.85 14.51 -12.67
N ASN A 205 2.08 15.58 -12.89
CA ASN A 205 0.78 15.47 -13.51
C ASN A 205 0.93 15.18 -15.00
N GLU A 206 0.54 14.01 -15.45
CA GLU A 206 0.64 13.57 -16.84
C GLU A 206 -0.09 14.48 -17.82
N LYS A 207 -1.18 15.15 -17.41
CA LYS A 207 -1.89 16.10 -18.26
C LYS A 207 -1.05 17.34 -18.62
N ALA A 208 0.00 17.62 -17.84
CA ALA A 208 0.95 18.69 -18.12
C ALA A 208 1.84 18.41 -19.34
N PHE A 209 1.97 17.17 -19.78
CA PHE A 209 2.74 16.84 -21.00
C PHE A 209 2.23 17.59 -22.24
N ARG A 210 0.95 17.92 -22.34
CA ARG A 210 0.39 18.77 -23.43
C ARG A 210 0.98 20.16 -23.50
N PHE A 211 1.50 20.64 -22.39
CA PHE A 211 2.06 21.99 -22.23
C PHE A 211 3.56 21.93 -22.04
N ALA A 212 4.18 20.76 -22.26
CA ALA A 212 5.58 20.52 -21.99
C ALA A 212 6.44 20.58 -23.24
N ARG A 213 7.73 20.82 -23.02
CA ARG A 213 8.85 20.48 -23.91
C ARG A 213 9.77 19.57 -23.11
N ALA A 214 10.23 18.50 -23.72
CA ALA A 214 11.11 17.54 -23.08
C ALA A 214 12.23 17.11 -24.02
N TRP A 215 13.31 16.62 -23.47
CA TRP A 215 14.50 16.19 -24.20
C TRP A 215 14.92 14.79 -23.76
N ASP A 216 15.27 13.95 -24.71
CA ASP A 216 15.74 12.60 -24.43
C ASP A 216 17.16 12.56 -23.85
N ALA A 217 17.69 11.35 -23.64
CA ALA A 217 19.01 11.13 -23.08
C ALA A 217 20.17 11.67 -23.97
N SER A 218 19.93 11.86 -25.26
CA SER A 218 20.89 12.46 -26.20
C SER A 218 20.78 13.98 -26.30
N GLY A 219 19.77 14.58 -25.65
CA GLY A 219 19.46 16.00 -25.72
C GLY A 219 18.59 16.39 -26.91
N GLU A 220 18.07 15.42 -27.64
CA GLU A 220 17.14 15.68 -28.77
C GLU A 220 15.72 15.95 -28.22
N PRO A 221 15.01 16.93 -28.82
CA PRO A 221 13.66 17.26 -28.37
C PRO A 221 12.67 16.13 -28.67
N ILE A 222 11.84 15.83 -27.69
CA ILE A 222 10.72 14.90 -27.85
C ILE A 222 9.65 15.51 -28.75
N ALA A 223 9.17 14.72 -29.72
CA ALA A 223 8.14 15.14 -30.64
C ALA A 223 6.82 15.51 -29.91
N ARG A 224 6.13 16.52 -30.42
CA ARG A 224 4.91 17.07 -29.81
C ARG A 224 3.79 16.05 -29.70
N ASP A 225 3.61 15.24 -30.75
CA ASP A 225 2.60 14.18 -30.81
C ASP A 225 2.84 13.08 -29.75
N ALA A 226 4.10 12.77 -29.43
CA ALA A 226 4.45 11.83 -28.35
C ALA A 226 4.08 12.39 -26.98
N LEU A 227 4.32 13.68 -26.72
CA LEU A 227 3.90 14.35 -25.48
C LEU A 227 2.38 14.39 -25.34
N GLU A 228 1.67 14.68 -26.44
CA GLU A 228 0.20 14.69 -26.48
C GLU A 228 -0.37 13.30 -26.23
N ALA A 229 0.13 12.27 -26.92
CA ALA A 229 -0.27 10.89 -26.69
C ALA A 229 -0.03 10.44 -25.23
N ARG A 230 1.10 10.84 -24.63
CA ARG A 230 1.41 10.50 -23.23
C ARG A 230 0.47 11.19 -22.25
N SER A 231 -0.07 12.35 -22.59
CA SER A 231 -1.00 13.09 -21.73
C SER A 231 -2.40 12.44 -21.65
N GLU A 232 -2.70 11.46 -22.52
CA GLU A 232 -4.02 10.81 -22.56
C GLU A 232 -4.22 9.74 -21.48
N HIS A 233 -3.15 9.30 -20.83
CA HIS A 233 -3.23 8.31 -19.76
C HIS A 233 -2.32 8.67 -18.57
N GLY A 234 -2.62 8.14 -17.40
CA GLY A 234 -1.88 8.41 -16.17
C GLY A 234 -0.63 7.55 -16.00
N PRO A 235 -0.76 6.35 -15.39
CA PRO A 235 0.37 5.42 -15.24
C PRO A 235 0.84 4.87 -16.59
N PHE A 236 2.08 4.38 -16.62
CA PHE A 236 2.59 3.61 -17.74
C PHE A 236 1.70 2.40 -18.05
N SER A 237 1.45 2.17 -19.32
CA SER A 237 0.84 0.96 -19.86
C SER A 237 1.44 0.67 -21.25
N CYS A 238 1.96 -0.52 -21.45
CA CYS A 238 2.69 -0.89 -22.66
C CYS A 238 1.82 -0.87 -23.93
N GLU A 239 0.50 -0.91 -23.79
CA GLU A 239 -0.45 -0.92 -24.89
C GLU A 239 -0.95 0.49 -25.27
N ARG A 240 -0.45 1.53 -24.64
CA ARG A 240 -0.84 2.91 -24.91
C ARG A 240 0.13 3.61 -25.86
N ALA A 241 -0.42 4.45 -26.73
CA ALA A 241 0.37 5.23 -27.69
C ALA A 241 1.43 6.14 -27.04
N GLY A 242 1.26 6.48 -25.75
CA GLY A 242 2.22 7.26 -24.99
C GLY A 242 3.40 6.47 -24.40
N ALA A 243 3.38 5.14 -24.45
CA ALA A 243 4.44 4.29 -23.86
C ALA A 243 5.87 4.60 -24.38
N PRO A 244 6.10 4.99 -25.65
CA PRO A 244 7.43 5.36 -26.13
C PRO A 244 8.07 6.49 -25.30
N LEU A 245 7.30 7.43 -24.76
CA LEU A 245 7.82 8.48 -23.90
C LEU A 245 8.28 7.94 -22.54
N ASP A 246 7.56 6.94 -22.00
CA ASP A 246 7.97 6.29 -20.74
C ASP A 246 9.29 5.53 -20.91
N PHE A 247 9.51 4.85 -22.06
CA PHE A 247 10.79 4.21 -22.38
C PHE A 247 11.92 5.23 -22.56
N ALA A 248 11.66 6.34 -23.24
CA ALA A 248 12.62 7.42 -23.38
C ALA A 248 12.99 8.03 -22.01
N MET A 249 12.00 8.17 -21.12
CA MET A 249 12.20 8.65 -19.76
C MET A 249 13.02 7.66 -18.91
N GLU A 250 12.78 6.36 -19.06
CA GLU A 250 13.57 5.31 -18.40
C GLU A 250 15.03 5.32 -18.89
N ALA A 251 15.26 5.51 -20.19
CA ALA A 251 16.59 5.59 -20.79
C ALA A 251 17.42 6.78 -20.29
N CYS A 252 16.81 7.85 -19.77
CA CYS A 252 17.50 8.96 -19.12
C CYS A 252 18.11 8.60 -17.74
N GLY A 253 17.88 7.39 -17.24
CA GLY A 253 18.51 6.84 -16.04
C GLY A 253 18.26 7.64 -14.76
N ASP A 254 19.30 7.76 -13.94
CA ASP A 254 19.21 8.43 -12.62
C ASP A 254 19.10 9.95 -12.72
N GLU A 255 19.63 10.55 -13.77
CA GLU A 255 19.53 11.99 -14.03
C GLU A 255 18.09 12.43 -14.35
N GLY A 256 17.31 11.56 -14.98
CA GLY A 256 15.95 11.83 -15.43
C GLY A 256 15.92 12.69 -16.71
N MET A 257 14.76 12.65 -17.37
CA MET A 257 14.44 13.43 -18.57
C MET A 257 14.24 14.90 -18.21
N GLU A 258 14.88 15.79 -18.95
CA GLU A 258 14.67 17.23 -18.80
C GLU A 258 13.30 17.64 -19.36
N ILE A 259 12.59 18.50 -18.64
CA ILE A 259 11.26 18.98 -19.02
C ILE A 259 11.04 20.42 -18.57
N THR A 260 10.32 21.18 -19.39
CA THR A 260 9.77 22.49 -19.04
C THR A 260 8.29 22.52 -19.41
N CYS A 261 7.46 23.17 -18.61
CA CYS A 261 6.03 23.29 -18.89
C CYS A 261 5.64 24.76 -19.04
N ASP A 262 4.84 25.05 -20.05
CA ASP A 262 4.23 26.37 -20.26
C ASP A 262 2.76 26.30 -19.82
N VAL A 263 2.51 26.49 -18.53
CA VAL A 263 1.19 26.46 -17.91
C VAL A 263 0.73 27.88 -17.66
N GLY A 264 -0.15 28.40 -18.53
CA GLY A 264 -0.75 29.73 -18.43
C GLY A 264 -2.18 29.70 -17.94
N ASP A 265 -2.80 30.88 -17.79
CA ASP A 265 -4.18 31.07 -17.34
C ASP A 265 -5.22 30.37 -18.23
N GLY A 266 -4.90 30.14 -19.50
CA GLY A 266 -5.74 29.40 -20.45
C GLY A 266 -5.65 27.88 -20.35
N SER A 267 -4.79 27.35 -19.46
CA SER A 267 -4.68 25.91 -19.27
C SER A 267 -5.90 25.36 -18.50
N PRO A 268 -6.27 24.09 -18.69
CA PRO A 268 -7.35 23.45 -17.96
C PRO A 268 -7.20 23.56 -16.44
N GLU A 269 -8.32 23.64 -15.71
CA GLU A 269 -8.35 23.78 -14.25
C GLU A 269 -7.46 22.74 -13.54
N PHE A 270 -7.51 21.49 -14.00
CA PHE A 270 -6.73 20.41 -13.43
C PHE A 270 -5.21 20.64 -13.52
N VAL A 271 -4.73 21.24 -14.60
CA VAL A 271 -3.30 21.54 -14.80
C VAL A 271 -2.91 22.79 -14.01
N ARG A 272 -3.74 23.83 -14.02
CA ARG A 272 -3.49 25.06 -13.24
C ARG A 272 -3.42 24.78 -11.76
N THR A 273 -4.42 24.08 -11.20
CA THR A 273 -4.46 23.77 -9.77
C THR A 273 -3.32 22.87 -9.33
N PHE A 274 -2.82 22.00 -10.20
CA PHE A 274 -1.58 21.26 -9.96
C PHE A 274 -0.37 22.20 -9.89
N SER A 275 -0.24 23.12 -10.84
CA SER A 275 0.88 24.09 -10.88
C SER A 275 0.88 25.00 -9.66
N GLU A 276 -0.27 25.52 -9.27
CA GLU A 276 -0.45 26.34 -8.06
C GLU A 276 -0.08 25.56 -6.79
N TRP A 277 -0.49 24.30 -6.69
CA TRP A 277 -0.11 23.44 -5.58
C TRP A 277 1.39 23.16 -5.56
N LEU A 278 1.99 22.89 -6.72
CA LEU A 278 3.41 22.61 -6.86
C LEU A 278 4.25 23.80 -6.37
N GLU A 279 3.86 25.01 -6.72
CA GLU A 279 4.53 26.22 -6.28
C GLU A 279 4.31 26.49 -4.79
N ARG A 280 3.07 26.46 -4.33
CA ARG A 280 2.71 26.78 -2.94
C ARG A 280 3.23 25.74 -1.92
N GLU A 281 3.05 24.46 -2.20
CA GLU A 281 3.35 23.39 -1.23
C GLU A 281 4.76 22.79 -1.43
N CYS A 282 5.26 22.84 -2.64
CA CYS A 282 6.53 22.20 -2.99
C CYS A 282 7.64 23.21 -3.26
N GLY A 283 7.32 24.48 -3.45
CA GLY A 283 8.28 25.54 -3.79
C GLY A 283 8.91 25.35 -5.17
N VAL A 284 8.19 24.70 -6.10
CA VAL A 284 8.64 24.39 -7.46
C VAL A 284 7.75 25.10 -8.46
N SER A 285 8.31 26.04 -9.24
CA SER A 285 7.59 26.65 -10.34
C SER A 285 7.40 25.66 -11.48
N ALA A 286 6.17 25.53 -11.98
CA ALA A 286 5.85 24.63 -13.08
C ALA A 286 6.58 25.01 -14.39
N SER A 287 6.91 26.29 -14.59
CA SER A 287 7.63 26.80 -15.76
C SER A 287 9.17 26.71 -15.66
N ALA A 288 9.69 26.42 -14.46
CA ALA A 288 11.13 26.23 -14.30
C ALA A 288 11.58 24.89 -14.89
N PRO A 289 12.83 24.80 -15.41
CA PRO A 289 13.39 23.53 -15.84
C PRO A 289 13.36 22.51 -14.70
N ALA A 290 12.82 21.33 -14.99
CA ALA A 290 12.72 20.21 -14.07
C ALA A 290 13.27 18.94 -14.71
N ARG A 291 13.48 17.91 -13.89
CA ARG A 291 13.79 16.56 -14.38
C ARG A 291 12.80 15.58 -13.82
N ILE A 292 12.32 14.70 -14.67
CA ILE A 292 11.35 13.65 -14.35
C ILE A 292 11.90 12.27 -14.67
N ALA A 293 11.44 11.27 -13.94
CA ALA A 293 11.80 9.87 -14.19
C ALA A 293 10.63 8.96 -13.86
N PRO A 294 10.67 7.68 -14.26
CA PRO A 294 9.71 6.69 -13.81
C PRO A 294 9.86 6.41 -12.30
N TYR A 295 8.74 6.37 -11.60
CA TYR A 295 8.64 6.06 -10.18
C TYR A 295 7.61 4.95 -9.95
N ALA A 296 7.91 4.01 -9.05
CA ALA A 296 6.92 3.09 -8.54
C ALA A 296 5.87 3.88 -7.74
N HIS A 297 4.60 3.76 -8.12
CA HIS A 297 3.52 4.60 -7.59
C HIS A 297 2.51 3.82 -6.77
N ALA A 298 1.89 2.78 -7.35
CA ALA A 298 0.84 2.02 -6.69
C ALA A 298 0.83 0.56 -7.14
N SER A 299 0.54 -0.34 -6.20
CA SER A 299 0.39 -1.76 -6.45
C SER A 299 -1.04 -2.07 -6.91
N ASN A 300 -1.19 -2.81 -8.03
CA ASN A 300 -2.49 -3.35 -8.44
C ASN A 300 -2.74 -4.75 -7.87
N GLY A 301 -1.66 -5.43 -7.47
CA GLY A 301 -1.68 -6.73 -6.83
C GLY A 301 -1.35 -6.68 -5.34
N GLY A 302 -1.56 -7.80 -4.67
CA GLY A 302 -1.34 -7.95 -3.25
C GLY A 302 -2.03 -9.20 -2.70
N ILE A 303 -2.51 -9.11 -1.47
CA ILE A 303 -3.23 -10.18 -0.78
C ILE A 303 -4.58 -10.40 -1.48
N ALA A 304 -4.85 -11.66 -1.86
CA ALA A 304 -6.16 -12.04 -2.40
C ALA A 304 -7.21 -11.95 -1.29
N ILE A 305 -8.33 -11.30 -1.60
CA ILE A 305 -9.48 -11.18 -0.71
C ILE A 305 -10.76 -11.65 -1.41
N ASP A 306 -11.75 -12.03 -0.62
CA ASP A 306 -13.13 -12.17 -1.10
C ASP A 306 -13.92 -10.85 -0.95
N GLU A 307 -15.21 -10.88 -1.29
CA GLU A 307 -16.11 -9.71 -1.19
C GLU A 307 -16.32 -9.21 0.25
N HIS A 308 -15.96 -10.03 1.23
CA HIS A 308 -16.00 -9.73 2.67
C HIS A 308 -14.62 -9.38 3.24
N CYS A 309 -13.61 -9.23 2.37
CA CYS A 309 -12.22 -8.92 2.70
C CYS A 309 -11.48 -10.03 3.47
N ALA A 310 -12.01 -11.27 3.50
CA ALA A 310 -11.32 -12.39 4.11
C ALA A 310 -10.20 -12.89 3.19
N CYS A 311 -9.05 -13.23 3.79
CA CYS A 311 -7.84 -13.66 3.07
C CYS A 311 -7.74 -15.20 2.91
N GLY A 312 -8.83 -15.94 3.18
CA GLY A 312 -8.81 -17.41 3.19
C GLY A 312 -8.17 -18.02 4.44
N VAL A 313 -7.77 -17.21 5.40
CA VAL A 313 -7.21 -17.62 6.70
C VAL A 313 -8.15 -17.17 7.81
N PRO A 314 -8.63 -18.07 8.69
CA PRO A 314 -9.55 -17.71 9.76
C PRO A 314 -9.02 -16.59 10.65
N GLY A 315 -9.80 -15.50 10.77
CA GLY A 315 -9.44 -14.32 11.54
C GLY A 315 -8.52 -13.32 10.83
N LEU A 316 -8.08 -13.59 9.57
CA LEU A 316 -7.27 -12.67 8.80
C LEU A 316 -8.08 -12.00 7.68
N PHE A 317 -8.07 -10.67 7.68
CA PHE A 317 -8.70 -9.80 6.70
C PHE A 317 -7.69 -8.82 6.14
N ALA A 318 -7.95 -8.28 4.95
CA ALA A 318 -7.11 -7.23 4.37
C ALA A 318 -7.94 -6.21 3.60
N ALA A 319 -7.43 -4.95 3.51
CA ALA A 319 -8.08 -3.88 2.79
C ALA A 319 -7.10 -2.84 2.24
N GLY A 320 -7.51 -2.12 1.22
CA GLY A 320 -6.73 -1.06 0.59
C GLY A 320 -5.62 -1.59 -0.32
N GLU A 321 -4.57 -0.82 -0.53
CA GLU A 321 -3.52 -1.09 -1.53
C GLU A 321 -2.70 -2.36 -1.25
N CYS A 322 -2.75 -2.94 -0.05
CA CYS A 322 -2.11 -4.24 0.21
C CYS A 322 -2.85 -5.42 -0.42
N THR A 323 -4.06 -5.21 -0.97
CA THR A 323 -4.90 -6.24 -1.58
C THR A 323 -4.80 -6.25 -3.10
N GLY A 324 -5.11 -7.38 -3.72
CA GLY A 324 -5.15 -7.54 -5.17
C GLY A 324 -6.46 -8.16 -5.65
N GLY A 325 -6.58 -8.25 -7.00
CA GLY A 325 -7.72 -8.87 -7.67
C GLY A 325 -8.72 -7.89 -8.29
N MET A 326 -8.96 -6.70 -7.72
CA MET A 326 -9.96 -5.78 -8.26
C MET A 326 -9.47 -4.87 -9.40
N HIS A 327 -8.17 -4.59 -9.48
CA HIS A 327 -7.65 -3.63 -10.46
C HIS A 327 -7.13 -4.27 -11.75
N GLY A 328 -6.56 -5.48 -11.65
CA GLY A 328 -5.94 -6.14 -12.79
C GLY A 328 -4.65 -5.48 -13.26
N ALA A 329 -4.39 -5.53 -14.58
CA ALA A 329 -3.12 -5.08 -15.16
C ALA A 329 -2.94 -3.55 -15.11
N ASP A 330 -4.01 -2.79 -15.33
CA ASP A 330 -4.05 -1.34 -15.25
C ASP A 330 -5.16 -0.89 -14.28
N ARG A 331 -4.95 0.21 -13.59
CA ARG A 331 -5.92 0.78 -12.64
C ARG A 331 -6.35 2.19 -13.06
N ILE A 332 -7.65 2.40 -13.10
CA ILE A 332 -8.27 3.71 -13.33
C ILE A 332 -7.92 4.66 -12.17
N GLY A 333 -7.62 5.92 -12.47
CA GLY A 333 -7.34 6.95 -11.49
C GLY A 333 -8.48 7.13 -10.47
N GLY A 334 -8.15 7.42 -9.21
CA GLY A 334 -9.14 7.59 -8.13
C GLY A 334 -9.68 6.29 -7.52
N LEU A 335 -9.50 5.13 -8.17
CA LEU A 335 -10.01 3.86 -7.64
C LEU A 335 -9.19 3.31 -6.46
N ALA A 336 -7.93 3.73 -6.26
CA ALA A 336 -7.18 3.34 -5.08
C ALA A 336 -7.80 3.87 -3.79
N SER A 337 -8.27 5.13 -3.80
CA SER A 337 -8.99 5.72 -2.66
C SER A 337 -10.34 5.05 -2.43
N ALA A 338 -11.08 4.78 -3.52
CA ALA A 338 -12.34 4.06 -3.45
C ALA A 338 -12.16 2.64 -2.86
N ASN A 339 -11.12 1.90 -3.31
CA ASN A 339 -10.75 0.60 -2.78
C ASN A 339 -10.53 0.64 -1.26
N ALA A 340 -9.68 1.57 -0.80
CA ALA A 340 -9.38 1.71 0.63
C ALA A 340 -10.62 1.99 1.48
N LEU A 341 -11.55 2.80 0.97
CA LEU A 341 -12.78 3.18 1.69
C LEU A 341 -13.82 2.05 1.70
N VAL A 342 -14.09 1.45 0.54
CA VAL A 342 -15.08 0.37 0.41
C VAL A 342 -14.65 -0.85 1.22
N PHE A 343 -13.47 -1.37 0.93
CA PHE A 343 -13.00 -2.60 1.57
C PHE A 343 -12.50 -2.36 3.00
N GLY A 344 -11.98 -1.18 3.34
CA GLY A 344 -11.62 -0.85 4.72
C GLY A 344 -12.81 -0.94 5.67
N ARG A 345 -13.96 -0.36 5.28
CA ARG A 345 -15.19 -0.43 6.04
C ARG A 345 -15.72 -1.87 6.16
N ARG A 346 -15.72 -2.61 5.04
CA ARG A 346 -16.18 -4.01 5.02
C ARG A 346 -15.30 -4.92 5.87
N ALA A 347 -13.99 -4.78 5.74
CA ALA A 347 -13.03 -5.55 6.53
C ALA A 347 -13.21 -5.34 8.04
N GLY A 348 -13.41 -4.08 8.46
CA GLY A 348 -13.69 -3.77 9.86
C GLY A 348 -14.96 -4.45 10.39
N VAL A 349 -16.06 -4.38 9.63
CA VAL A 349 -17.31 -5.03 9.99
C VAL A 349 -17.17 -6.57 10.01
N ALA A 350 -16.50 -7.14 9.01
CA ALA A 350 -16.32 -8.59 8.92
C ALA A 350 -15.42 -9.11 10.06
N ALA A 351 -14.31 -8.43 10.34
CA ALA A 351 -13.41 -8.78 11.43
C ALA A 351 -14.10 -8.70 12.80
N ALA A 352 -14.89 -7.66 13.05
CA ALA A 352 -15.64 -7.51 14.29
C ALA A 352 -16.66 -8.62 14.48
N LYS A 353 -17.42 -8.97 13.42
CA LYS A 353 -18.37 -10.09 13.43
C LYS A 353 -17.68 -11.44 13.64
N PHE A 354 -16.50 -11.62 13.08
CA PHE A 354 -15.72 -12.85 13.24
C PHE A 354 -15.21 -12.97 14.69
N ALA A 355 -14.64 -11.91 15.24
CA ALA A 355 -14.13 -11.90 16.60
C ALA A 355 -15.24 -12.17 17.64
N SER A 356 -16.41 -11.52 17.51
CA SER A 356 -17.53 -11.70 18.46
C SER A 356 -18.15 -13.10 18.43
N ARG A 357 -18.12 -13.81 17.29
CA ARG A 357 -18.59 -15.21 17.22
C ARG A 357 -17.65 -16.19 17.92
N SER A 358 -16.37 -15.87 17.96
CA SER A 358 -15.35 -16.69 18.60
C SER A 358 -15.42 -16.67 20.12
N GLU A 359 -15.87 -15.56 20.70
CA GLU A 359 -16.07 -15.42 22.14
C GLU A 359 -17.27 -16.26 22.63
N SER A 360 -18.23 -16.54 21.76
CA SER A 360 -19.43 -17.33 22.11
C SER A 360 -19.23 -18.85 22.08
N CYS A 361 -18.12 -19.35 21.51
CA CYS A 361 -17.86 -20.80 21.42
C CYS A 361 -17.03 -21.37 22.58
N ASP A 362 -16.35 -20.54 23.35
CA ASP A 362 -15.65 -20.95 24.55
C ASP A 362 -16.18 -20.14 25.74
N ASP A 363 -16.68 -20.82 26.72
CA ASP A 363 -17.05 -20.34 28.06
C ASP A 363 -15.76 -19.91 28.85
N ARG A 364 -14.82 -19.31 28.14
CA ARG A 364 -13.61 -18.70 28.70
C ARG A 364 -13.93 -17.25 28.97
N SER A 365 -14.43 -17.06 30.20
CA SER A 365 -14.72 -15.78 30.83
C SER A 365 -13.90 -14.62 30.27
N ALA A 366 -14.56 -13.50 30.03
CA ALA A 366 -14.00 -12.16 29.83
C ALA A 366 -13.18 -11.65 31.05
N ALA A 367 -12.50 -12.53 31.75
CA ALA A 367 -11.52 -12.18 32.77
C ALA A 367 -10.23 -11.81 32.01
N GLY A 368 -9.97 -10.52 31.97
CA GLY A 368 -8.89 -9.83 31.32
C GLY A 368 -7.64 -10.69 31.06
N PHE A 369 -7.34 -10.92 29.79
CA PHE A 369 -6.04 -11.42 29.37
C PHE A 369 -4.97 -10.38 29.75
N CYS A 370 -4.51 -10.42 30.99
CA CYS A 370 -3.31 -9.78 31.42
C CYS A 370 -2.17 -10.67 30.99
N PHE A 371 -1.36 -10.26 30.02
CA PHE A 371 -0.10 -10.93 29.74
C PHE A 371 0.73 -10.92 31.01
N PRO A 372 1.08 -12.07 31.61
CA PRO A 372 2.08 -12.06 32.66
C PRO A 372 3.37 -11.53 32.04
N LEU A 373 3.94 -10.53 32.66
CA LEU A 373 5.31 -10.12 32.41
C LEU A 373 6.19 -11.36 32.58
N CYS A 374 6.64 -11.98 31.49
CA CYS A 374 7.72 -12.94 31.56
C CYS A 374 8.96 -12.20 32.05
N SER A 375 9.30 -12.41 33.30
CA SER A 375 10.51 -11.90 33.98
C SER A 375 11.77 -12.64 33.53
N GLU A 376 11.68 -13.58 32.59
CA GLU A 376 12.87 -14.20 32.00
C GLU A 376 13.37 -13.30 30.86
N SER A 377 14.44 -12.57 31.19
CA SER A 377 15.25 -11.84 30.24
C SER A 377 15.87 -12.84 29.26
N VAL A 378 15.27 -13.01 28.09
CA VAL A 378 15.96 -13.63 26.97
C VAL A 378 16.99 -12.59 26.52
N SER A 379 18.23 -12.74 26.96
CA SER A 379 19.36 -11.95 26.51
C SER A 379 19.72 -12.44 25.11
N PHE A 380 19.49 -11.61 24.11
CA PHE A 380 19.97 -11.83 22.77
C PHE A 380 21.33 -11.15 22.63
N GLU A 381 22.39 -11.92 22.49
CA GLU A 381 23.66 -11.43 21.98
C GLU A 381 23.54 -11.27 20.45
N ILE A 382 23.02 -10.13 20.00
CA ILE A 382 23.06 -9.76 18.58
C ILE A 382 23.97 -8.54 18.48
N GLU A 383 25.07 -8.74 17.80
CA GLU A 383 26.10 -7.72 17.59
C GLU A 383 25.54 -6.46 16.88
N GLU A 384 26.06 -5.29 17.22
CA GLU A 384 25.83 -3.97 16.60
C GLU A 384 25.92 -3.99 15.05
N ARG A 385 26.55 -5.00 14.48
CA ARG A 385 26.65 -5.30 13.05
C ARG A 385 25.31 -5.49 12.34
N ALA A 386 24.27 -6.00 13.01
CA ALA A 386 23.00 -6.36 12.34
C ALA A 386 22.21 -5.12 11.88
N TYR A 387 22.26 -4.00 12.60
CA TYR A 387 21.52 -2.79 12.23
C TYR A 387 22.12 -2.08 11.01
N SER A 388 23.44 -1.94 10.96
CA SER A 388 24.13 -1.35 9.81
C SER A 388 23.98 -2.20 8.54
N SER A 389 23.94 -3.54 8.70
CA SER A 389 23.72 -4.45 7.57
C SER A 389 22.31 -4.37 6.98
N SER A 390 21.26 -4.22 7.81
CA SER A 390 19.86 -4.14 7.36
C SER A 390 19.60 -2.93 6.46
N SER A 391 20.19 -1.76 6.76
CA SER A 391 20.07 -0.57 5.93
C SER A 391 20.81 -0.70 4.59
N ALA A 392 21.97 -1.36 4.58
CA ALA A 392 22.71 -1.66 3.36
C ALA A 392 21.95 -2.66 2.48
N ILE A 393 21.42 -3.72 3.07
CA ILE A 393 20.62 -4.73 2.36
C ILE A 393 19.37 -4.09 1.73
N LEU A 394 18.66 -3.21 2.45
CA LEU A 394 17.50 -2.50 1.90
C LEU A 394 17.89 -1.61 0.71
N ARG A 395 19.03 -0.95 0.77
CA ARG A 395 19.52 -0.13 -0.35
C ARG A 395 19.82 -1.01 -1.58
N GLU A 396 20.55 -2.11 -1.40
CA GLU A 396 20.86 -3.06 -2.47
C GLU A 396 19.59 -3.69 -3.06
N LEU A 397 18.61 -4.04 -2.23
CA LEU A 397 17.30 -4.51 -2.67
C LEU A 397 16.59 -3.47 -3.56
N ARG A 398 16.54 -2.22 -3.13
CA ARG A 398 15.92 -1.12 -3.88
C ARG A 398 16.61 -0.84 -5.21
N GLU A 399 17.94 -0.92 -5.24
CA GLU A 399 18.73 -0.81 -6.46
C GLU A 399 18.42 -1.95 -7.42
N THR A 400 18.38 -3.21 -6.94
CA THR A 400 18.03 -4.40 -7.71
C THR A 400 16.62 -4.30 -8.31
N MET A 401 15.63 -3.97 -7.48
CA MET A 401 14.24 -3.83 -7.95
C MET A 401 14.10 -2.70 -8.97
N SER A 402 14.82 -1.59 -8.78
CA SER A 402 14.77 -0.48 -9.74
C SER A 402 15.52 -0.76 -11.04
N ALA A 403 16.57 -1.57 -11.01
CA ALA A 403 17.34 -1.93 -12.20
C ALA A 403 16.61 -2.94 -13.11
N HIS A 404 15.83 -3.86 -12.54
CA HIS A 404 15.29 -5.00 -13.30
C HIS A 404 13.76 -5.12 -13.28
N CYS A 405 13.06 -4.35 -12.44
CA CYS A 405 11.63 -4.55 -12.20
C CYS A 405 10.79 -3.28 -12.42
N MET A 406 11.34 -2.26 -13.09
CA MET A 406 10.60 -1.03 -13.42
C MET A 406 9.76 -1.23 -14.70
N ILE A 407 9.97 -0.43 -15.74
CA ILE A 407 9.18 -0.46 -16.97
C ILE A 407 9.62 -1.62 -17.86
N SER A 408 10.87 -1.57 -18.36
CA SER A 408 11.41 -2.58 -19.27
C SER A 408 11.95 -3.77 -18.50
N ARG A 409 11.33 -4.93 -18.70
CA ARG A 409 11.67 -6.19 -18.04
C ARG A 409 11.98 -7.26 -19.07
N ASP A 410 13.00 -8.09 -18.79
CA ASP A 410 13.30 -9.28 -19.57
C ASP A 410 13.64 -10.46 -18.64
N ALA A 411 13.71 -11.67 -19.19
CA ALA A 411 13.94 -12.88 -18.42
C ALA A 411 15.34 -12.90 -17.77
N GLU A 412 16.34 -12.30 -18.38
CA GLU A 412 17.71 -12.26 -17.86
C GLU A 412 17.79 -11.32 -16.65
N GLY A 413 17.30 -10.08 -16.80
CA GLY A 413 17.24 -9.11 -15.70
C GLY A 413 16.41 -9.58 -14.52
N LEU A 414 15.23 -10.18 -14.78
CA LEU A 414 14.40 -10.74 -13.71
C LEU A 414 15.06 -11.93 -12.99
N LYS A 415 15.79 -12.79 -13.70
CA LYS A 415 16.60 -13.87 -13.08
C LYS A 415 17.76 -13.30 -12.27
N ALA A 416 18.42 -12.25 -12.77
CA ALA A 416 19.46 -11.55 -12.03
C ALA A 416 18.89 -10.94 -10.73
N ALA A 417 17.71 -10.31 -10.79
CA ALA A 417 17.02 -9.81 -9.61
C ALA A 417 16.69 -10.92 -8.60
N ALA A 418 16.14 -12.05 -9.06
CA ALA A 418 15.83 -13.19 -8.20
C ALA A 418 17.10 -13.73 -7.51
N SER A 419 18.21 -13.85 -8.26
CA SER A 419 19.50 -14.30 -7.71
C SER A 419 20.07 -13.33 -6.69
N ALA A 420 20.01 -12.03 -6.97
CA ALA A 420 20.45 -10.97 -6.06
C ALA A 420 19.62 -10.98 -4.75
N ILE A 421 18.28 -11.09 -4.86
CA ILE A 421 17.40 -11.18 -3.70
C ILE A 421 17.72 -12.44 -2.86
N SER A 422 17.94 -13.60 -3.48
CA SER A 422 18.35 -14.80 -2.77
C SER A 422 19.68 -14.64 -2.05
N ALA A 423 20.66 -13.96 -2.67
CA ALA A 423 21.93 -13.66 -2.02
C ALA A 423 21.75 -12.69 -0.83
N LEU A 424 20.85 -11.71 -0.94
CA LEU A 424 20.51 -10.82 0.17
C LEU A 424 19.80 -11.57 1.30
N GLN A 425 18.90 -12.52 0.99
CA GLN A 425 18.25 -13.38 1.99
C GLN A 425 19.26 -14.21 2.77
N ALA A 426 20.26 -14.79 2.09
CA ALA A 426 21.31 -15.55 2.74
C ALA A 426 22.21 -14.70 3.67
N ARG A 427 22.30 -13.39 3.45
CA ARG A 427 23.06 -12.44 4.30
C ARG A 427 22.29 -12.01 5.55
N VAL A 428 20.97 -12.22 5.57
CA VAL A 428 20.13 -11.90 6.73
C VAL A 428 20.13 -13.12 7.66
N GLU A 429 21.04 -13.14 8.63
CA GLU A 429 21.12 -14.22 9.62
C GLU A 429 19.79 -14.35 10.37
N GLU A 430 19.37 -15.60 10.65
CA GLU A 430 18.23 -15.86 11.53
C GLU A 430 18.61 -15.53 12.96
N PRO A 431 17.89 -14.57 13.60
CA PRO A 431 17.88 -14.61 15.05
C PRO A 431 17.25 -15.95 15.43
N ALA A 432 18.03 -16.78 16.09
CA ALA A 432 17.76 -18.21 16.37
C ALA A 432 16.41 -18.52 17.05
N SER A 433 15.52 -17.55 17.21
CA SER A 433 14.30 -17.68 17.99
C SER A 433 13.13 -16.77 17.60
N ALA A 434 13.11 -16.09 16.44
CA ALA A 434 12.00 -15.17 16.14
C ALA A 434 10.65 -15.90 16.11
N SER A 435 10.55 -17.08 15.48
CA SER A 435 9.34 -17.92 15.52
C SER A 435 9.08 -18.52 16.91
N GLY A 436 10.13 -18.77 17.70
CA GLY A 436 10.04 -19.21 19.09
C GLY A 436 9.58 -18.10 20.03
N LEU A 437 9.93 -16.82 19.75
CA LEU A 437 9.51 -15.67 20.53
C LEU A 437 8.00 -15.43 20.46
N VAL A 438 7.39 -15.53 19.29
CA VAL A 438 5.95 -15.36 19.13
C VAL A 438 5.21 -16.52 19.80
N SER A 439 5.63 -17.76 19.55
CA SER A 439 5.05 -18.94 20.20
C SER A 439 5.29 -18.95 21.72
N ALA A 440 6.46 -18.56 22.20
CA ALA A 440 6.74 -18.46 23.64
C ALA A 440 6.01 -17.29 24.29
N ALA A 441 5.96 -16.11 23.65
CA ALA A 441 5.22 -14.97 24.14
C ALA A 441 3.70 -15.23 24.17
N VAL A 442 3.17 -15.98 23.21
CA VAL A 442 1.77 -16.37 23.16
C VAL A 442 1.48 -17.57 24.07
N ALA A 443 2.37 -18.55 24.18
CA ALA A 443 2.21 -19.71 25.07
C ALA A 443 2.29 -19.34 26.57
N THR A 444 3.10 -18.35 26.95
CA THR A 444 3.15 -17.83 28.33
C THR A 444 1.92 -17.01 28.70
N VAL A 445 1.06 -16.70 27.72
CA VAL A 445 -0.20 -15.97 27.91
C VAL A 445 -1.40 -16.88 28.23
N THR A 446 -1.22 -18.20 28.16
CA THR A 446 -2.26 -19.15 28.54
C THR A 446 -2.13 -19.47 30.05
N PRO A 447 -2.91 -18.83 30.95
CA PRO A 447 -2.82 -19.18 32.36
C PRO A 447 -3.44 -20.55 32.58
N ALA A 448 -2.74 -21.39 33.31
CA ALA A 448 -3.32 -22.55 33.95
C ALA A 448 -4.36 -22.06 35.00
N LEU A 449 -5.63 -22.03 34.62
CA LEU A 449 -6.72 -21.76 35.55
C LEU A 449 -6.90 -22.97 36.47
N LYS A 450 -6.55 -22.79 37.75
CA LYS A 450 -7.11 -23.64 38.81
C LYS A 450 -8.54 -23.16 39.11
N PRO A 451 -9.51 -24.07 39.22
CA PRO A 451 -10.85 -23.71 39.68
C PRO A 451 -10.84 -23.62 41.21
N ASP A 452 -10.97 -22.45 41.77
CA ASP A 452 -11.58 -22.24 43.10
C ASP A 452 -11.50 -20.76 43.50
N SER A 453 -12.62 -20.08 43.47
CA SER A 453 -13.18 -19.26 44.55
C SER A 453 -14.35 -18.41 44.03
N MET A 454 -15.47 -18.66 44.69
CA MET A 454 -16.78 -18.02 44.50
C MET A 454 -16.84 -16.60 45.09
N LEU A 455 -17.79 -15.85 44.50
CA LEU A 455 -18.67 -14.79 45.08
C LEU A 455 -18.22 -13.33 44.96
N GLY A 456 -19.00 -12.59 44.18
CA GLY A 456 -19.62 -11.34 44.63
C GLY A 456 -19.29 -10.08 43.85
N SER A 457 -20.28 -9.62 43.12
CA SER A 457 -20.69 -8.25 42.81
C SER A 457 -20.76 -7.86 41.33
N ALA A 458 -21.79 -7.10 40.99
CA ALA A 458 -22.28 -6.79 39.62
C ALA A 458 -21.30 -6.04 38.72
N PRO A 459 -21.41 -6.24 37.39
CA PRO A 459 -20.47 -5.66 36.44
C PRO A 459 -20.80 -4.22 36.08
N SER A 460 -19.79 -3.37 36.12
CA SER A 460 -19.73 -2.09 35.41
C SER A 460 -19.44 -2.31 33.92
N PRO A 461 -19.78 -1.37 33.02
CA PRO A 461 -19.68 -1.56 31.59
C PRO A 461 -18.23 -1.79 31.15
N VAL A 462 -18.02 -2.87 30.41
CA VAL A 462 -16.73 -3.34 29.93
C VAL A 462 -16.27 -2.47 28.76
N SER A 463 -15.32 -1.58 28.98
CA SER A 463 -14.47 -1.05 27.94
C SER A 463 -13.50 -2.16 27.55
N GLY A 464 -13.68 -2.72 26.34
CA GLY A 464 -12.77 -3.73 25.79
C GLY A 464 -11.38 -3.13 25.53
N HIS A 465 -10.50 -3.17 26.52
CA HIS A 465 -9.10 -2.82 26.37
C HIS A 465 -8.35 -4.08 25.93
N ALA A 466 -7.84 -4.08 24.69
CA ALA A 466 -6.85 -5.07 24.26
C ALA A 466 -5.63 -4.98 25.19
N ALA A 467 -5.35 -6.04 25.94
CA ALA A 467 -4.20 -6.08 26.83
C ALA A 467 -2.91 -6.22 26.01
N MET A 468 -1.97 -5.30 26.21
CA MET A 468 -0.70 -5.25 25.52
C MET A 468 0.45 -5.53 26.50
N ALA A 469 1.18 -6.63 26.31
CA ALA A 469 2.36 -6.96 27.11
C ALA A 469 3.62 -6.32 26.52
N ALA A 470 4.48 -5.81 27.38
CA ALA A 470 5.77 -5.25 27.00
C ALA A 470 6.89 -6.24 27.33
N LEU A 471 7.73 -6.56 26.35
CA LEU A 471 8.98 -7.29 26.56
C LEU A 471 10.09 -6.31 26.95
N THR A 472 11.02 -6.75 27.80
CA THR A 472 12.09 -5.88 28.34
C THR A 472 12.88 -5.16 27.25
N PRO A 473 13.25 -3.88 27.44
CA PRO A 473 14.11 -3.17 26.50
C PRO A 473 15.50 -3.82 26.46
N SER A 474 15.95 -4.23 25.28
CA SER A 474 17.36 -4.56 25.03
C SER A 474 17.92 -3.58 24.01
N SER A 475 19.22 -3.30 24.08
CA SER A 475 19.93 -2.50 23.08
C SER A 475 19.78 -3.11 21.68
N ASP A 476 19.48 -4.39 21.60
CA ASP A 476 19.43 -5.20 20.38
C ASP A 476 18.03 -5.30 19.79
N ALA A 477 16.98 -4.90 20.51
CA ALA A 477 15.59 -5.03 20.05
C ALA A 477 15.33 -4.28 18.74
N ALA A 478 15.93 -3.11 18.53
CA ALA A 478 15.81 -2.36 17.30
C ALA A 478 16.51 -3.06 16.11
N SER A 479 17.63 -3.73 16.38
CA SER A 479 18.37 -4.52 15.39
C SER A 479 17.58 -5.75 14.96
N ILE A 480 16.98 -6.46 15.91
CA ILE A 480 16.10 -7.61 15.66
C ILE A 480 14.89 -7.15 14.82
N ALA A 481 14.23 -6.07 15.20
CA ALA A 481 13.09 -5.53 14.46
C ALA A 481 13.48 -5.15 13.02
N ALA A 482 14.65 -4.52 12.82
CA ALA A 482 15.15 -4.19 11.49
C ALA A 482 15.44 -5.44 10.65
N THR A 483 15.98 -6.49 11.27
CA THR A 483 16.23 -7.78 10.63
C THR A 483 14.94 -8.49 10.24
N MET A 484 13.94 -8.50 11.12
CA MET A 484 12.61 -9.06 10.80
C MET A 484 11.94 -8.31 9.64
N ARG A 485 12.01 -6.97 9.67
CA ARG A 485 11.47 -6.13 8.59
C ARG A 485 12.13 -6.44 7.25
N ILE A 486 13.46 -6.42 7.18
CA ILE A 486 14.16 -6.65 5.91
C ILE A 486 13.90 -8.04 5.34
N ARG A 487 13.70 -9.07 6.17
CA ARG A 487 13.28 -10.39 5.74
C ARG A 487 11.93 -10.36 5.06
N LEU A 488 10.93 -9.75 5.69
CA LEU A 488 9.60 -9.61 5.12
C LEU A 488 9.64 -8.84 3.79
N GLN A 489 10.49 -7.81 3.69
CA GLN A 489 10.70 -7.07 2.45
C GLN A 489 11.32 -7.93 1.35
N LEU A 490 12.33 -8.73 1.68
CA LEU A 490 12.96 -9.66 0.74
C LEU A 490 12.00 -10.76 0.28
N GLU A 491 11.16 -11.28 1.16
CA GLU A 491 10.12 -12.26 0.82
C GLU A 491 9.07 -11.65 -0.13
N THR A 492 8.59 -10.43 0.16
CA THR A 492 7.65 -9.73 -0.72
C THR A 492 8.29 -9.45 -2.08
N ALA A 493 9.56 -9.01 -2.12
CA ALA A 493 10.29 -8.77 -3.35
C ALA A 493 10.48 -10.07 -4.16
N SER A 494 10.85 -11.17 -3.49
CA SER A 494 10.98 -12.48 -4.12
C SER A 494 9.67 -12.94 -4.76
N ALA A 495 8.55 -12.82 -4.05
CA ALA A 495 7.22 -13.13 -4.58
C ALA A 495 6.85 -12.24 -5.77
N THR A 496 7.18 -10.95 -5.72
CA THR A 496 6.94 -9.99 -6.80
C THR A 496 7.74 -10.36 -8.05
N VAL A 497 9.04 -10.64 -7.92
CA VAL A 497 9.90 -11.04 -9.05
C VAL A 497 9.47 -12.39 -9.61
N ALA A 498 9.06 -13.34 -8.76
CA ALA A 498 8.52 -14.63 -9.20
C ALA A 498 7.25 -14.46 -10.05
N ALA A 499 6.34 -13.57 -9.65
CA ALA A 499 5.15 -13.24 -10.45
C ALA A 499 5.52 -12.61 -11.80
N MET A 500 6.50 -11.68 -11.82
CA MET A 500 7.01 -11.07 -13.06
C MET A 500 7.66 -12.09 -14.00
N LEU A 501 8.39 -13.08 -13.47
CA LEU A 501 8.99 -14.18 -14.26
C LEU A 501 7.94 -15.13 -14.79
N ALA A 502 6.90 -15.40 -14.03
CA ALA A 502 5.83 -16.32 -14.41
C ALA A 502 5.00 -15.76 -15.59
N ARG A 503 4.77 -14.45 -15.63
CA ARG A 503 4.09 -13.79 -16.74
C ARG A 503 5.07 -13.47 -17.85
N LYS A 504 4.93 -14.16 -18.96
CA LYS A 504 5.82 -14.03 -20.13
C LYS A 504 5.31 -13.00 -21.15
N GLU A 505 4.02 -12.74 -21.14
CA GLU A 505 3.36 -11.81 -22.05
C GLU A 505 3.35 -10.40 -21.44
N SER A 506 3.51 -9.39 -22.30
CA SER A 506 3.26 -8.00 -21.95
C SER A 506 1.77 -7.76 -21.74
N CYS A 507 1.42 -7.03 -20.69
CA CYS A 507 0.03 -6.74 -20.35
C CYS A 507 -0.04 -5.50 -19.44
N GLY A 508 -0.64 -4.41 -19.90
CA GLY A 508 -0.80 -3.20 -19.11
C GLY A 508 0.51 -2.65 -18.52
N SER A 509 0.59 -2.57 -17.21
CA SER A 509 1.78 -2.09 -16.50
C SER A 509 2.93 -3.11 -16.42
N HIS A 510 2.73 -4.35 -16.88
CA HIS A 510 3.78 -5.36 -17.01
C HIS A 510 4.26 -5.46 -18.45
N TYR A 511 5.42 -4.90 -18.74
CA TYR A 511 6.03 -4.97 -20.07
C TYR A 511 7.24 -5.91 -20.08
N ARG A 512 7.27 -6.81 -21.04
CA ARG A 512 8.36 -7.75 -21.32
C ARG A 512 9.00 -7.41 -22.66
N SER A 513 10.23 -6.89 -22.62
CA SER A 513 10.99 -6.55 -23.83
C SER A 513 11.41 -7.79 -24.65
N ASP A 514 11.42 -8.95 -24.00
CA ASP A 514 11.73 -10.27 -24.59
C ASP A 514 10.47 -11.11 -24.89
N ALA A 515 9.26 -10.55 -24.75
CA ALA A 515 8.03 -11.23 -25.15
C ALA A 515 8.02 -11.51 -26.65
N VAL A 516 7.62 -12.72 -27.03
CA VAL A 516 7.35 -13.03 -28.44
C VAL A 516 6.10 -12.24 -28.84
N GLN A 517 6.26 -11.35 -29.82
CA GLN A 517 5.16 -10.55 -30.40
C GLN A 517 4.17 -11.43 -31.12
#